data_83d8a39b86a69face0b695140bc132d7
#
_entry.id   83d8a39b86a69face0b695140bc132d7
#
_cell.length_a   1.000
_cell.length_b   1.000
_cell.length_c   1.000
_cell.angle_alpha   90.00
_cell.angle_beta   90.00
_cell.angle_gamma   90.00
#
_symmetry.space_group_name_H-M   'P 1'
#
loop_
_entity.id
_entity.type
_entity.pdbx_description
1 polymer ?
#
loop_
_entity_poly.entity_id
_entity_poly.type
_entity_poly.pdbx_seq_one_letter_code
_entity_poly.pdbx_strand_id
1 'polypeptide(L)'
;GIDVTMATAIPFGRKVNLNLSGNYSWQKALDVTNKEAKNYKHQLPYTPEHNGNVSATLEMPWVNIGYTVTMVGKRYYLAQNIKANEIEGYNEHTATLWREFKWKKCGLRLQAEIINLTDAQYDVIKYYPMPGRSWRLTGTFNF
;
A
#
# COMPACT_ATOMS: atom_id res chain seq x y z
N GLY A 1 5.37 -1.43 19.47
CA GLY A 1 4.89 -1.91 18.17
C GLY A 1 5.55 -3.22 17.78
N ILE A 2 5.00 -3.84 16.77
CA ILE A 2 5.52 -5.07 16.18
C ILE A 2 5.45 -4.89 14.67
N ASP A 3 6.58 -5.12 14.00
CA ASP A 3 6.67 -5.10 12.54
C ASP A 3 7.06 -6.49 12.05
N VAL A 4 6.31 -7.00 11.10
CA VAL A 4 6.55 -8.29 10.46
C VAL A 4 6.72 -8.07 8.97
N THR A 5 7.81 -8.57 8.41
CA THR A 5 8.08 -8.56 6.97
C THR A 5 8.34 -9.97 6.50
N MET A 6 7.72 -10.35 5.40
CA MET A 6 7.88 -11.65 4.76
C MET A 6 8.10 -11.46 3.26
N ALA A 7 8.99 -12.26 2.69
CA ALA A 7 9.20 -12.32 1.24
C ALA A 7 9.60 -13.75 0.86
N THR A 8 9.08 -14.20 -0.28
CA THR A 8 9.43 -15.50 -0.86
C THR A 8 9.35 -15.44 -2.38
N ALA A 9 10.17 -16.26 -3.03
CA ALA A 9 10.14 -16.44 -4.47
C ALA A 9 9.91 -17.92 -4.77
N ILE A 10 8.91 -18.20 -5.59
CA ILE A 10 8.50 -19.55 -5.95
C ILE A 10 8.70 -19.73 -7.45
N PRO A 11 9.69 -20.49 -7.89
CA PRO A 11 9.90 -20.77 -9.30
C PRO A 11 8.87 -21.78 -9.83
N PHE A 12 8.25 -21.44 -10.95
CA PHE A 12 7.39 -22.33 -11.72
C PHE A 12 8.10 -22.75 -13.03
N GLY A 13 8.88 -23.81 -12.94
CA GLY A 13 9.71 -24.27 -14.05
C GLY A 13 10.91 -23.34 -14.31
N ARG A 14 11.32 -23.19 -15.60
CA ARG A 14 12.56 -22.49 -15.95
C ARG A 14 12.41 -20.99 -16.23
N LYS A 15 11.22 -20.48 -16.37
CA LYS A 15 11.00 -19.13 -16.93
C LYS A 15 9.91 -18.31 -16.24
N VAL A 16 9.26 -18.87 -15.25
CA VAL A 16 8.18 -18.19 -14.51
C VAL A 16 8.50 -18.18 -13.04
N ASN A 17 8.42 -17.02 -12.41
CA ASN A 17 8.62 -16.84 -10.97
C ASN A 17 7.43 -16.11 -10.37
N LEU A 18 6.96 -16.60 -9.24
CA LEU A 18 6.01 -15.89 -8.39
C LEU A 18 6.77 -15.33 -7.18
N ASN A 19 6.85 -14.01 -7.10
CA ASN A 19 7.40 -13.31 -5.94
C ASN A 19 6.24 -12.84 -5.07
N LEU A 20 6.25 -13.24 -3.82
CA LEU A 20 5.29 -12.80 -2.81
C LEU A 20 6.04 -12.01 -1.75
N SER A 21 5.52 -10.86 -1.38
CA SER A 21 6.04 -10.07 -0.28
C SER A 21 4.91 -9.43 0.50
N GLY A 22 5.15 -9.17 1.76
CA GLY A 22 4.20 -8.48 2.60
C GLY A 22 4.88 -7.91 3.83
N ASN A 23 4.31 -6.83 4.32
CA ASN A 23 4.62 -6.30 5.62
C ASN A 23 3.33 -6.02 6.39
N TYR A 24 3.43 -6.11 7.68
CA TYR A 24 2.38 -5.75 8.60
C TYR A 24 3.01 -5.06 9.81
N SER A 25 2.44 -3.94 10.20
CA SER A 25 2.84 -3.17 11.36
C SER A 25 1.67 -3.03 12.32
N TRP A 26 1.89 -3.41 13.55
CA TRP A 26 1.03 -3.06 14.67
C TRP A 26 1.76 -2.07 15.57
N GLN A 27 1.16 -0.92 15.82
CA GLN A 27 1.76 0.11 16.65
C GLN A 27 0.71 0.75 17.56
N LYS A 28 1.13 1.07 18.78
CA LYS A 28 0.30 1.78 19.73
C LYS A 28 1.02 3.04 20.19
N ALA A 29 0.71 4.15 19.54
CA ALA A 29 1.29 5.47 19.84
C ALA A 29 0.28 6.29 20.65
N LEU A 30 0.50 6.40 21.95
CA LEU A 30 -0.45 7.00 22.89
C LEU A 30 0.10 8.34 23.44
N ASP A 31 -0.78 9.30 23.60
CA ASP A 31 -0.46 10.53 24.33
C ASP A 31 -0.42 10.24 25.84
N VAL A 32 0.74 10.40 26.43
CA VAL A 32 0.97 10.22 27.86
C VAL A 32 1.51 11.50 28.54
N THR A 33 1.38 12.64 27.86
CA THR A 33 1.97 13.91 28.27
C THR A 33 1.33 14.46 29.54
N ASN A 34 0.00 14.46 29.63
CA ASN A 34 -0.72 14.99 30.78
C ASN A 34 -1.81 14.02 31.24
N LYS A 35 -1.68 13.50 32.45
CA LYS A 35 -2.63 12.50 33.02
C LYS A 35 -4.03 13.06 33.27
N GLU A 36 -4.19 14.36 33.42
CA GLU A 36 -5.46 15.02 33.66
C GLU A 36 -6.17 15.43 32.34
N ALA A 37 -5.48 15.31 31.22
CA ALA A 37 -6.04 15.66 29.92
C ALA A 37 -7.06 14.58 29.44
N LYS A 38 -8.13 15.04 28.78
CA LYS A 38 -9.17 14.16 28.21
C LYS A 38 -8.66 13.17 27.15
N ASN A 39 -7.51 13.46 26.57
CA ASN A 39 -6.85 12.64 25.58
C ASN A 39 -5.71 11.78 26.15
N TYR A 40 -5.59 11.69 27.50
CA TYR A 40 -4.58 10.82 28.11
C TYR A 40 -4.78 9.37 27.72
N LYS A 41 -3.72 8.72 27.23
CA LYS A 41 -3.72 7.35 26.66
C LYS A 41 -4.59 7.19 25.41
N HIS A 42 -4.97 8.27 24.77
CA HIS A 42 -5.55 8.20 23.43
C HIS A 42 -4.45 8.04 22.37
N GLN A 43 -4.81 7.42 21.28
CA GLN A 43 -3.91 7.29 20.12
C GLN A 43 -3.63 8.66 19.51
N LEU A 44 -2.40 8.89 19.10
CA LEU A 44 -1.99 10.11 18.42
C LEU A 44 -2.76 10.28 17.10
N PRO A 45 -3.11 11.52 16.71
CA PRO A 45 -3.80 11.77 15.46
C PRO A 45 -3.07 11.19 14.24
N TYR A 46 -3.84 10.74 13.27
CA TYR A 46 -3.38 10.17 12.01
C TYR A 46 -2.45 8.94 12.12
N THR A 47 -2.39 8.30 13.28
CA THR A 47 -1.55 7.14 13.51
C THR A 47 -2.44 5.88 13.60
N PRO A 48 -2.56 5.06 12.55
CA PRO A 48 -3.33 3.83 12.61
C PRO A 48 -2.64 2.79 13.51
N GLU A 49 -3.41 2.01 14.25
CA GLU A 49 -2.84 0.89 15.04
C GLU A 49 -2.35 -0.26 14.15
N HIS A 50 -3.00 -0.45 13.02
CA HIS A 50 -2.71 -1.53 12.08
C HIS A 50 -2.50 -0.97 10.69
N ASN A 51 -1.42 -1.34 10.05
CA ASN A 51 -1.18 -1.06 8.64
C ASN A 51 -0.33 -2.16 8.02
N GLY A 52 -0.34 -2.26 6.71
CA GLY A 52 0.48 -3.21 6.01
C GLY A 52 0.21 -3.23 4.52
N ASN A 53 1.03 -3.97 3.81
CA ASN A 53 0.76 -4.29 2.41
C ASN A 53 1.13 -5.74 2.09
N VAL A 54 0.49 -6.26 1.07
CA VAL A 54 0.81 -7.55 0.47
C VAL A 54 0.95 -7.35 -1.03
N SER A 55 2.00 -7.91 -1.60
CA SER A 55 2.29 -7.83 -3.03
C SER A 55 2.58 -9.22 -3.60
N ALA A 56 2.00 -9.49 -4.75
CA ALA A 56 2.28 -10.66 -5.56
C ALA A 56 2.73 -10.21 -6.95
N THR A 57 3.88 -10.72 -7.42
CA THR A 57 4.41 -10.44 -8.75
C THR A 57 4.66 -11.74 -9.47
N LEU A 58 4.01 -11.91 -10.61
CA LEU A 58 4.23 -13.03 -11.53
C LEU A 58 5.14 -12.55 -12.66
N GLU A 59 6.37 -13.05 -12.67
CA GLU A 59 7.36 -12.78 -13.71
C GLU A 59 7.32 -13.85 -14.79
N MET A 60 7.13 -13.40 -16.03
CA MET A 60 7.06 -14.28 -17.20
C MET A 60 7.96 -13.72 -18.32
N PRO A 61 8.42 -14.56 -19.28
CA PRO A 61 9.34 -14.12 -20.32
C PRO A 61 8.78 -13.02 -21.25
N TRP A 62 7.48 -12.90 -21.34
CA TRP A 62 6.80 -12.03 -22.29
C TRP A 62 6.01 -10.90 -21.64
N VAL A 63 5.66 -11.00 -20.36
CA VAL A 63 4.99 -9.94 -19.60
C VAL A 63 5.10 -10.25 -18.11
N ASN A 64 5.08 -9.23 -17.28
CA ASN A 64 5.04 -9.37 -15.83
C ASN A 64 3.73 -8.77 -15.30
N ILE A 65 3.18 -9.38 -14.29
CA ILE A 65 1.93 -8.96 -13.65
C ILE A 65 2.20 -8.77 -12.17
N GLY A 66 1.82 -7.60 -11.65
CA GLY A 66 1.88 -7.29 -10.22
C GLY A 66 0.49 -7.02 -9.67
N TYR A 67 0.29 -7.40 -8.43
CA TYR A 67 -0.90 -7.05 -7.67
C TYR A 67 -0.50 -6.72 -6.25
N THR A 68 -0.94 -5.54 -5.77
CA THR A 68 -0.62 -5.04 -4.44
C THR A 68 -1.90 -4.63 -3.72
N VAL A 69 -2.00 -5.00 -2.46
CA VAL A 69 -3.04 -4.55 -1.54
C VAL A 69 -2.38 -3.76 -0.42
N THR A 70 -2.75 -2.51 -0.27
CA THR A 70 -2.37 -1.66 0.86
C THR A 70 -3.53 -1.58 1.83
N MET A 71 -3.28 -1.89 3.09
CA MET A 71 -4.26 -1.91 4.17
C MET A 71 -3.90 -0.87 5.22
N VAL A 72 -4.82 0.01 5.54
CA VAL A 72 -4.65 1.01 6.59
C VAL A 72 -5.84 0.94 7.53
N GLY A 73 -5.59 0.69 8.79
CA GLY A 73 -6.60 0.61 9.83
C GLY A 73 -7.24 1.97 10.14
N LYS A 74 -8.29 1.93 10.95
CA LYS A 74 -8.92 3.15 11.45
C LYS A 74 -7.94 3.99 12.25
N ARG A 75 -8.16 5.30 12.25
CA ARG A 75 -7.37 6.30 12.96
C ARG A 75 -8.25 7.49 13.34
N TYR A 76 -7.69 8.43 14.06
CA TYR A 76 -8.41 9.63 14.49
C TYR A 76 -7.72 10.87 13.95
N TYR A 77 -8.49 11.89 13.55
CA TYR A 77 -7.90 13.13 13.05
C TYR A 77 -7.67 14.16 14.16
N LEU A 78 -8.26 13.96 15.35
CA LEU A 78 -8.04 14.76 16.54
C LEU A 78 -7.54 13.90 17.70
N ALA A 79 -6.97 14.57 18.72
CA ALA A 79 -6.39 13.92 19.89
C ALA A 79 -7.40 13.10 20.73
N GLN A 80 -8.69 13.38 20.65
CA GLN A 80 -9.72 12.59 21.33
C GLN A 80 -10.18 11.46 20.44
N ASN A 81 -10.02 10.21 20.91
CA ASN A 81 -10.40 8.99 20.18
C ASN A 81 -11.91 8.69 20.35
N ILE A 82 -12.75 9.59 19.89
CA ILE A 82 -14.22 9.42 19.86
C ILE A 82 -14.69 9.14 18.44
N LYS A 83 -15.86 8.53 18.30
CA LYS A 83 -16.41 8.15 16.99
C LYS A 83 -16.52 9.32 16.00
N ALA A 84 -16.84 10.53 16.50
CA ALA A 84 -16.91 11.73 15.67
C ALA A 84 -15.56 12.12 15.02
N ASN A 85 -14.45 11.74 15.64
CA ASN A 85 -13.08 12.04 15.17
C ASN A 85 -12.48 10.88 14.38
N GLU A 86 -13.21 9.79 14.19
CA GLU A 86 -12.71 8.60 13.49
C GLU A 86 -12.62 8.83 11.98
N ILE A 87 -11.53 8.36 11.41
CA ILE A 87 -11.35 8.14 9.98
C ILE A 87 -11.35 6.62 9.79
N GLU A 88 -12.25 6.13 8.99
CA GLU A 88 -12.36 4.70 8.71
C GLU A 88 -11.08 4.15 8.05
N GLY A 89 -10.79 2.88 8.29
CA GLY A 89 -9.74 2.16 7.60
C GLY A 89 -10.11 1.90 6.14
N TYR A 90 -9.12 1.60 5.32
CA TYR A 90 -9.34 1.28 3.91
C TYR A 90 -8.37 0.21 3.40
N ASN A 91 -8.76 -0.39 2.29
CA ASN A 91 -7.91 -1.24 1.48
C ASN A 91 -7.85 -0.68 0.06
N GLU A 92 -6.64 -0.41 -0.41
CA GLU A 92 -6.41 0.00 -1.80
C GLU A 92 -5.75 -1.14 -2.57
N HIS A 93 -6.32 -1.47 -3.70
CA HIS A 93 -5.86 -2.53 -4.59
C HIS A 93 -5.27 -1.94 -5.86
N THR A 94 -4.04 -2.32 -6.19
CA THR A 94 -3.36 -1.87 -7.41
C THR A 94 -2.97 -3.08 -8.24
N ALA A 95 -3.31 -3.04 -9.52
CA ALA A 95 -2.85 -4.01 -10.51
C ALA A 95 -1.87 -3.36 -11.47
N THR A 96 -0.78 -4.04 -11.77
CA THR A 96 0.30 -3.55 -12.64
C THR A 96 0.63 -4.59 -13.70
N LEU A 97 0.82 -4.14 -14.92
CA LEU A 97 1.30 -4.94 -16.04
C LEU A 97 2.50 -4.25 -16.65
N TRP A 98 3.59 -4.98 -16.85
CA TRP A 98 4.77 -4.39 -17.49
C TRP A 98 5.54 -5.38 -18.34
N ARG A 99 6.25 -4.83 -19.33
CA ARG A 99 7.17 -5.55 -20.20
C ARG A 99 8.45 -4.74 -20.41
N GLU A 100 9.58 -5.44 -20.41
CA GLU A 100 10.89 -4.90 -20.75
C GLU A 100 11.33 -5.37 -22.12
N PHE A 101 11.77 -4.44 -22.93
CA PHE A 101 12.39 -4.67 -24.22
C PHE A 101 13.85 -4.28 -24.10
N LYS A 102 14.77 -5.18 -24.42
CA LYS A 102 16.21 -4.96 -24.29
C LYS A 102 16.88 -5.08 -25.65
N TRP A 103 17.66 -4.08 -25.99
CA TRP A 103 18.53 -4.03 -27.15
C TRP A 103 19.99 -3.90 -26.71
N LYS A 104 20.93 -4.06 -27.63
CA LYS A 104 22.38 -4.09 -27.29
C LYS A 104 22.88 -2.89 -26.46
N LYS A 105 22.29 -1.70 -26.63
CA LYS A 105 22.73 -0.46 -25.96
C LYS A 105 21.60 0.29 -25.27
N CYS A 106 20.37 -0.16 -25.40
CA CYS A 106 19.22 0.53 -24.83
C CYS A 106 18.15 -0.44 -24.36
N GLY A 107 17.28 0.02 -23.50
CA GLY A 107 16.14 -0.72 -23.02
C GLY A 107 14.92 0.16 -22.91
N LEU A 108 13.73 -0.41 -23.10
CA LEU A 108 12.46 0.25 -22.91
C LEU A 108 11.61 -0.61 -21.96
N ARG A 109 11.13 -0.03 -20.87
CA ARG A 109 10.08 -0.62 -20.01
C ARG A 109 8.79 0.12 -20.27
N LEU A 110 7.76 -0.61 -20.64
CA LEU A 110 6.39 -0.13 -20.72
C LEU A 110 5.60 -0.72 -19.55
N GLN A 111 4.87 0.13 -18.84
CA GLN A 111 4.10 -0.25 -17.67
C GLN A 111 2.71 0.40 -17.71
N ALA A 112 1.69 -0.40 -17.45
CA ALA A 112 0.31 0.04 -17.26
C ALA A 112 -0.13 -0.34 -15.84
N GLU A 113 -0.82 0.58 -15.16
CA GLU A 113 -1.31 0.37 -13.80
C GLU A 113 -2.76 0.79 -13.68
N ILE A 114 -3.51 0.04 -12.89
CA ILE A 114 -4.82 0.44 -12.38
C ILE A 114 -4.66 0.62 -10.88
N ILE A 115 -4.76 1.85 -10.42
CA ILE A 115 -4.66 2.23 -9.01
C ILE A 115 -6.08 2.31 -8.46
N ASN A 116 -6.28 1.86 -7.22
CA ASN A 116 -7.59 1.74 -6.60
C ASN A 116 -8.58 0.93 -7.45
N LEU A 117 -8.21 -0.29 -7.79
CA LEU A 117 -8.95 -1.19 -8.68
C LEU A 117 -10.41 -1.41 -8.23
N THR A 118 -10.64 -1.42 -6.91
CA THR A 118 -11.98 -1.62 -6.31
C THR A 118 -12.80 -0.35 -6.23
N ASP A 119 -12.24 0.80 -6.64
CA ASP A 119 -12.88 2.12 -6.55
C ASP A 119 -13.32 2.48 -5.11
N ALA A 120 -12.50 2.10 -4.15
CA ALA A 120 -12.77 2.38 -2.74
C ALA A 120 -12.77 3.89 -2.48
N GLN A 121 -13.79 4.37 -1.77
CA GLN A 121 -13.87 5.77 -1.35
C GLN A 121 -13.29 5.89 0.06
N TYR A 122 -12.22 6.65 0.22
CA TYR A 122 -11.55 6.82 1.49
C TYR A 122 -10.82 8.16 1.60
N ASP A 123 -10.61 8.60 2.84
CA ASP A 123 -9.86 9.80 3.17
C ASP A 123 -8.50 9.38 3.79
N VAL A 124 -7.40 9.91 3.30
CA VAL A 124 -6.11 9.88 4.02
C VAL A 124 -6.08 10.98 5.06
N ILE A 125 -6.49 12.17 4.68
CA ILE A 125 -6.72 13.32 5.57
C ILE A 125 -8.23 13.57 5.61
N LYS A 126 -8.78 13.75 6.79
CA LYS A 126 -10.23 13.97 6.97
C LYS A 126 -10.73 15.10 6.07
N TYR A 127 -11.83 14.85 5.37
CA TYR A 127 -12.45 15.76 4.38
C TYR A 127 -11.66 15.96 3.08
N TYR A 128 -10.60 15.20 2.85
CA TYR A 128 -9.87 15.20 1.58
C TYR A 128 -9.97 13.79 0.96
N PRO A 129 -11.05 13.52 0.19
CA PRO A 129 -11.22 12.23 -0.43
C PRO A 129 -10.10 11.96 -1.44
N MET A 130 -9.60 10.74 -1.41
CA MET A 130 -8.62 10.29 -2.39
C MET A 130 -9.28 10.04 -3.75
N PRO A 131 -8.52 10.14 -4.86
CA PRO A 131 -9.04 9.79 -6.17
C PRO A 131 -9.57 8.36 -6.18
N GLY A 132 -10.70 8.15 -6.85
CA GLY A 132 -11.22 6.82 -7.15
C GLY A 132 -10.28 6.06 -8.08
N ARG A 133 -10.79 5.04 -8.76
CA ARG A 133 -10.02 4.25 -9.73
C ARG A 133 -9.35 5.15 -10.77
N SER A 134 -8.05 4.95 -10.93
CA SER A 134 -7.24 5.73 -11.88
C SER A 134 -6.30 4.82 -12.70
N TRP A 135 -5.85 5.33 -13.82
CA TRP A 135 -4.98 4.62 -14.75
C TRP A 135 -3.68 5.38 -14.93
N ARG A 136 -2.57 4.67 -14.98
CA ARG A 136 -1.26 5.25 -15.24
C ARG A 136 -0.52 4.43 -16.29
N LEU A 137 0.02 5.11 -17.29
CA LEU A 137 0.92 4.53 -18.28
C LEU A 137 2.30 5.15 -18.09
N THR A 138 3.33 4.32 -18.05
CA THR A 138 4.71 4.75 -17.85
C THR A 138 5.60 4.11 -18.90
N GLY A 139 6.42 4.93 -19.55
CA GLY A 139 7.51 4.48 -20.43
C GLY A 139 8.84 4.89 -19.81
N THR A 140 9.75 3.94 -19.58
CA THR A 140 11.10 4.20 -19.10
C THR A 140 12.10 3.77 -20.16
N PHE A 141 12.91 4.70 -20.62
CA PHE A 141 13.95 4.46 -21.61
C PHE A 141 15.33 4.57 -20.97
N ASN A 142 16.17 3.55 -21.17
CA ASN A 142 17.55 3.46 -20.68
C ASN A 142 18.50 3.39 -21.89
N PHE A 143 19.56 4.17 -21.89
CA PHE A 143 20.55 4.25 -22.96
C PHE A 143 21.97 4.30 -22.43
#